data_e0f94d33e47b9c2d636a5d9358355601
#
_entry.id   e0f94d33e47b9c2d636a5d9358355601
#
_cell.length_a   1.000
_cell.length_b   1.000
_cell.length_c   1.000
_cell.angle_alpha   90.00
_cell.angle_beta   90.00
_cell.angle_gamma   90.00
#
_symmetry.space_group_name_H-M   'P 1'
#
loop_
_entity.id
_entity.type
_entity.pdbx_description
1 polymer ?
#
loop_
_entity_poly.entity_id
_entity_poly.type
_entity_poly.pdbx_seq_one_letter_code
_entity_poly.pdbx_strand_id
1 'polypeptide(L)'
;VPGFRHEEKFTLNDPAVQKSPLADVRELILKPVETDADAARRVREALLGMGREGDFGRLGEAAEWLARWQRRFPPRIEKPTLAIFAGSHGIVDAGVSLSSNSDTRAHIEALKGGRAPLSAIAAQAGATVRVFELALDRPTPSIAKEAAMTERECAATIAYGFEAVEDQPDLLAIAVSGAGVGTAAAAVACALYGGSPDYWVRPSAQTPASLSGKRSELVSAALKLHRGHLSDPLEALRCLGGRELAACVGAIIAARHQGIPVVLDGFATTISAGVVHAISPQAVSHCLASHITQRPAHEAALERLSLAPLLQLQFQTGGGLGSATAIGVLKTACAPFIAKPVEG
;
A
#
# COMPACT_ATOMS: atom_id res chain seq x y z
N VAL A 1 0.36 28.95 -9.79
CA VAL A 1 0.18 27.51 -9.88
C VAL A 1 -1.18 27.31 -10.55
N PRO A 2 -1.28 26.71 -11.76
CA PRO A 2 -2.57 26.45 -12.37
C PRO A 2 -3.25 25.31 -11.63
N GLY A 3 -4.39 25.60 -11.01
CA GLY A 3 -5.21 24.61 -10.34
C GLY A 3 -5.73 23.56 -11.32
N PHE A 4 -5.70 22.31 -10.92
CA PHE A 4 -6.49 21.26 -11.52
C PHE A 4 -7.95 21.69 -11.40
N ARG A 5 -8.58 22.05 -12.50
CA ARG A 5 -10.02 22.34 -12.53
C ARG A 5 -10.77 21.03 -12.33
N HIS A 6 -11.75 21.06 -11.47
CA HIS A 6 -12.70 19.97 -11.12
C HIS A 6 -13.53 19.42 -12.31
N GLU A 7 -13.17 19.67 -13.57
CA GLU A 7 -13.98 19.30 -14.72
C GLU A 7 -13.35 18.35 -15.73
N GLU A 8 -12.17 17.79 -15.48
CA GLU A 8 -11.78 16.61 -16.25
C GLU A 8 -12.44 15.36 -15.63
N LYS A 9 -13.75 15.26 -15.81
CA LYS A 9 -14.43 13.97 -15.78
C LYS A 9 -13.77 13.11 -16.85
N PHE A 10 -13.05 12.08 -16.43
CA PHE A 10 -12.56 11.03 -17.32
C PHE A 10 -13.77 10.43 -18.05
N THR A 11 -14.11 10.96 -19.21
CA THR A 11 -15.09 10.37 -20.11
C THR A 11 -14.39 9.25 -20.89
N LEU A 12 -14.65 8.03 -20.47
CA LEU A 12 -14.28 6.77 -21.15
C LEU A 12 -15.09 6.60 -22.47
N ASN A 13 -15.04 7.56 -23.40
CA ASN A 13 -15.72 7.42 -24.66
C ASN A 13 -15.04 8.23 -25.77
N ASP A 14 -14.04 7.61 -26.40
CA ASP A 14 -13.70 7.89 -27.78
C ASP A 14 -13.77 6.55 -28.55
N PRO A 15 -14.72 6.37 -29.50
CA PRO A 15 -14.95 5.09 -30.16
C PRO A 15 -13.90 4.70 -31.21
N ALA A 16 -12.86 5.51 -31.43
CA ALA A 16 -11.92 5.29 -32.53
C ALA A 16 -10.70 4.40 -32.19
N VAL A 17 -10.34 4.24 -30.89
CA VAL A 17 -9.38 3.22 -30.40
C VAL A 17 -9.79 2.91 -28.98
N GLN A 18 -10.51 1.84 -28.75
CA GLN A 18 -10.78 1.36 -27.41
C GLN A 18 -9.46 0.89 -26.78
N LYS A 19 -8.68 1.83 -26.19
CA LYS A 19 -7.55 1.47 -25.35
C LYS A 19 -8.09 0.59 -24.20
N SER A 20 -7.37 -0.48 -23.91
CA SER A 20 -7.66 -1.31 -22.75
C SER A 20 -7.69 -0.43 -21.49
N PRO A 21 -8.71 -0.56 -20.62
CA PRO A 21 -8.78 0.20 -19.36
C PRO A 21 -7.49 0.12 -18.52
N LEU A 22 -6.77 -1.00 -18.54
CA LEU A 22 -5.48 -1.15 -17.87
C LEU A 22 -4.34 -0.42 -18.59
N ALA A 23 -4.48 -0.11 -19.89
CA ALA A 23 -3.49 0.69 -20.60
C ALA A 23 -3.46 2.14 -20.08
N ASP A 24 -4.62 2.73 -19.76
CA ASP A 24 -4.70 4.07 -19.15
C ASP A 24 -4.04 4.09 -17.76
N VAL A 25 -4.25 3.05 -16.95
CA VAL A 25 -3.55 2.89 -15.66
C VAL A 25 -2.04 2.84 -15.87
N ARG A 26 -1.56 2.10 -16.86
CA ARG A 26 -0.14 2.01 -17.19
C ARG A 26 0.44 3.37 -17.58
N GLU A 27 -0.26 4.15 -18.39
CA GLU A 27 0.15 5.51 -18.76
C GLU A 27 0.29 6.40 -17.54
N LEU A 28 -0.64 6.33 -16.57
CA LEU A 28 -0.53 7.07 -15.31
C LEU A 28 0.71 6.66 -14.49
N ILE A 29 1.02 5.36 -14.42
CA ILE A 29 2.21 4.88 -13.71
C ILE A 29 3.50 5.41 -14.37
N LEU A 30 3.55 5.42 -15.70
CA LEU A 30 4.71 5.86 -16.47
C LEU A 30 4.88 7.38 -16.53
N LYS A 31 3.83 8.15 -16.24
CA LYS A 31 3.86 9.61 -16.30
C LYS A 31 4.88 10.16 -15.28
N PRO A 32 5.86 10.98 -15.71
CA PRO A 32 6.81 11.60 -14.80
C PRO A 32 6.14 12.50 -13.77
N VAL A 33 6.69 12.53 -12.56
CA VAL A 33 6.25 13.43 -11.49
C VAL A 33 7.46 14.16 -10.94
N GLU A 34 7.34 15.48 -10.82
CA GLU A 34 8.37 16.32 -10.23
C GLU A 34 8.41 16.19 -8.71
N THR A 35 9.60 16.22 -8.15
CA THR A 35 9.85 16.25 -6.71
C THR A 35 10.70 17.47 -6.36
N ASP A 36 10.72 17.88 -5.11
CA ASP A 36 11.53 19.03 -4.67
C ASP A 36 12.83 18.55 -3.99
N ALA A 37 13.89 18.49 -4.80
CA ALA A 37 15.22 18.15 -4.30
C ALA A 37 15.82 19.26 -3.41
N ASP A 38 15.43 20.53 -3.62
CA ASP A 38 15.89 21.66 -2.81
C ASP A 38 15.32 21.59 -1.39
N ALA A 39 14.03 21.29 -1.26
CA ALA A 39 13.42 21.08 0.05
C ALA A 39 14.14 19.96 0.85
N ALA A 40 14.48 18.85 0.20
CA ALA A 40 15.25 17.76 0.82
C ALA A 40 16.67 18.22 1.22
N ARG A 41 17.36 18.97 0.36
CA ARG A 41 18.68 19.53 0.65
C ARG A 41 18.64 20.46 1.87
N ARG A 42 17.64 21.33 1.97
CA ARG A 42 17.44 22.24 3.11
C ARG A 42 17.24 21.48 4.43
N VAL A 43 16.55 20.34 4.42
CA VAL A 43 16.45 19.46 5.60
C VAL A 43 17.84 18.98 6.02
N ARG A 44 18.63 18.47 5.08
CA ARG A 44 19.98 17.96 5.35
C ARG A 44 20.89 19.04 5.93
N GLU A 45 20.89 20.24 5.33
CA GLU A 45 21.67 21.38 5.81
C GLU A 45 21.24 21.83 7.21
N ALA A 46 19.93 21.83 7.50
CA ALA A 46 19.44 22.17 8.83
C ALA A 46 19.86 21.12 9.88
N LEU A 47 19.79 19.82 9.55
CA LEU A 47 20.24 18.74 10.45
C LEU A 47 21.75 18.84 10.74
N LEU A 48 22.57 19.16 9.74
CA LEU A 48 24.01 19.40 9.93
C LEU A 48 24.30 20.59 10.83
N GLY A 49 23.42 21.60 10.85
CA GLY A 49 23.52 22.73 11.77
C GLY A 49 23.10 22.41 13.21
N MET A 50 22.36 21.31 13.44
CA MET A 50 21.89 20.87 14.76
C MET A 50 22.78 19.79 15.40
N GLY A 51 23.57 19.07 14.61
CA GLY A 51 24.39 17.95 15.08
C GLY A 51 25.47 17.55 14.08
N ARG A 52 25.99 16.34 14.23
CA ARG A 52 26.96 15.76 13.29
C ARG A 52 26.23 15.00 12.17
N GLU A 53 26.91 14.80 11.06
CA GLU A 53 26.42 13.93 10.00
C GLU A 53 26.07 12.54 10.56
N GLY A 54 24.85 12.06 10.29
CA GLY A 54 24.36 10.76 10.74
C GLY A 54 23.72 10.72 12.12
N ASP A 55 23.83 11.76 12.96
CA ASP A 55 23.24 11.76 14.32
C ASP A 55 21.72 11.48 14.32
N PHE A 56 21.02 11.91 13.29
CA PHE A 56 19.59 11.71 13.16
C PHE A 56 19.21 10.39 12.47
N GLY A 57 20.16 9.66 11.89
CA GLY A 57 19.96 8.35 11.26
C GLY A 57 18.69 8.29 10.39
N ARG A 58 17.88 7.26 10.60
CA ARG A 58 16.65 7.04 9.85
C ARG A 58 15.58 8.14 9.99
N LEU A 59 15.60 8.92 11.08
CA LEU A 59 14.70 10.07 11.24
C LEU A 59 15.09 11.21 10.27
N GLY A 60 16.39 11.44 10.08
CA GLY A 60 16.88 12.42 9.11
C GLY A 60 16.49 12.04 7.67
N GLU A 61 16.73 10.78 7.28
CA GLU A 61 16.31 10.26 5.97
C GLU A 61 14.81 10.42 5.73
N ALA A 62 13.99 10.11 6.76
CA ALA A 62 12.54 10.26 6.68
C ALA A 62 12.10 11.71 6.54
N ALA A 63 12.76 12.64 7.24
CA ALA A 63 12.48 14.08 7.10
C ALA A 63 12.85 14.61 5.71
N GLU A 64 13.99 14.18 5.13
CA GLU A 64 14.37 14.51 3.75
C GLU A 64 13.37 13.97 2.74
N TRP A 65 12.93 12.72 2.92
CA TRP A 65 11.92 12.08 2.06
C TRP A 65 10.58 12.82 2.13
N LEU A 66 10.11 13.17 3.34
CA LEU A 66 8.90 13.97 3.54
C LEU A 66 8.99 15.32 2.83
N ALA A 67 10.07 16.09 3.06
CA ALA A 67 10.26 17.39 2.46
C ALA A 67 10.26 17.34 0.92
N ARG A 68 10.94 16.34 0.35
CA ARG A 68 11.01 16.09 -1.09
C ARG A 68 9.64 15.90 -1.71
N TRP A 69 8.81 15.04 -1.12
CA TRP A 69 7.52 14.68 -1.68
C TRP A 69 6.43 15.69 -1.35
N GLN A 70 6.42 16.25 -0.15
CA GLN A 70 5.53 17.35 0.20
C GLN A 70 5.90 18.66 -0.52
N ARG A 71 7.05 18.73 -1.19
CA ARG A 71 7.59 19.93 -1.86
C ARG A 71 7.62 21.14 -0.95
N ARG A 72 8.09 20.93 0.28
CA ARG A 72 8.11 21.97 1.32
C ARG A 72 9.23 21.80 2.33
N PHE A 73 9.72 22.93 2.83
CA PHE A 73 10.57 23.02 4.01
C PHE A 73 9.98 24.05 4.98
N PRO A 74 9.87 23.76 6.26
CA PRO A 74 10.10 22.47 6.92
C PRO A 74 9.02 21.43 6.56
N PRO A 75 9.36 20.11 6.58
CA PRO A 75 8.37 19.05 6.46
C PRO A 75 7.45 19.04 7.68
N ARG A 76 6.20 18.64 7.51
CA ARG A 76 5.24 18.51 8.63
C ARG A 76 4.15 17.49 8.32
N ILE A 77 3.56 16.95 9.39
CA ILE A 77 2.45 16.00 9.32
C ILE A 77 1.33 16.53 10.21
N GLU A 78 0.36 17.20 9.60
CA GLU A 78 -0.78 17.85 10.27
C GLU A 78 -2.09 17.10 9.97
N LYS A 79 -2.20 16.50 8.77
CA LYS A 79 -3.38 15.79 8.28
C LYS A 79 -3.04 14.38 7.79
N PRO A 80 -2.45 13.51 8.63
CA PRO A 80 -2.17 12.15 8.21
C PRO A 80 -3.48 11.35 8.08
N THR A 81 -3.62 10.61 6.99
CA THR A 81 -4.75 9.71 6.78
C THR A 81 -4.27 8.27 6.74
N LEU A 82 -4.96 7.39 7.47
CA LEU A 82 -4.83 5.94 7.38
C LEU A 82 -6.01 5.39 6.57
N ALA A 83 -5.76 5.10 5.29
CA ALA A 83 -6.72 4.47 4.39
C ALA A 83 -6.69 2.95 4.55
N ILE A 84 -7.83 2.34 4.86
CA ILE A 84 -7.98 0.90 5.00
C ILE A 84 -8.89 0.40 3.88
N PHE A 85 -8.33 -0.33 2.93
CA PHE A 85 -9.08 -0.96 1.86
C PHE A 85 -9.50 -2.36 2.30
N ALA A 86 -10.82 -2.60 2.33
CA ALA A 86 -11.40 -3.84 2.81
C ALA A 86 -12.00 -4.63 1.65
N GLY A 87 -11.56 -5.86 1.45
CA GLY A 87 -12.02 -6.77 0.41
C GLY A 87 -12.46 -8.13 0.96
N SER A 88 -13.12 -8.90 0.12
CA SER A 88 -13.53 -10.28 0.40
C SER A 88 -13.15 -11.20 -0.76
N HIS A 89 -12.74 -12.42 -0.42
CA HIS A 89 -12.18 -13.38 -1.38
C HIS A 89 -12.92 -14.71 -1.37
N GLY A 90 -13.24 -15.25 -2.54
CA GLY A 90 -13.80 -16.60 -2.69
C GLY A 90 -12.79 -17.72 -2.43
N ILE A 91 -11.49 -17.43 -2.36
CA ILE A 91 -10.48 -18.42 -1.97
C ILE A 91 -10.61 -18.85 -0.49
N VAL A 92 -11.30 -18.08 0.33
CA VAL A 92 -11.54 -18.41 1.75
C VAL A 92 -12.26 -19.77 1.89
N ASP A 93 -13.17 -20.09 0.97
CA ASP A 93 -13.90 -21.36 0.95
C ASP A 93 -13.00 -22.57 0.75
N ALA A 94 -11.79 -22.38 0.21
CA ALA A 94 -10.78 -23.44 0.11
C ALA A 94 -10.01 -23.70 1.42
N GLY A 95 -10.37 -23.01 2.50
CA GLY A 95 -9.74 -23.17 3.82
C GLY A 95 -8.30 -22.67 3.89
N VAL A 96 -7.98 -21.59 3.16
CA VAL A 96 -6.64 -20.97 3.11
C VAL A 96 -6.49 -19.79 4.12
N SER A 97 -7.53 -19.50 4.89
CA SER A 97 -7.54 -18.43 5.88
C SER A 97 -8.04 -18.95 7.24
N LEU A 98 -7.50 -18.39 8.34
CA LEU A 98 -8.01 -18.63 9.69
C LEU A 98 -9.26 -17.79 9.99
N SER A 99 -9.47 -16.72 9.22
CA SER A 99 -10.63 -15.84 9.32
C SER A 99 -11.55 -16.06 8.12
N SER A 100 -12.82 -15.78 8.32
CA SER A 100 -13.86 -15.79 7.28
C SER A 100 -14.11 -14.39 6.71
N ASN A 101 -14.88 -14.32 5.61
CA ASN A 101 -15.35 -13.03 5.08
C ASN A 101 -16.32 -12.33 6.05
N SER A 102 -17.04 -13.07 6.93
CA SER A 102 -17.85 -12.48 8.00
C SER A 102 -17.01 -11.84 9.09
N ASP A 103 -15.85 -12.44 9.44
CA ASP A 103 -14.92 -11.83 10.40
C ASP A 103 -14.34 -10.53 9.85
N THR A 104 -14.08 -10.47 8.54
CA THR A 104 -13.67 -9.23 7.87
C THR A 104 -14.72 -8.14 8.06
N ARG A 105 -16.01 -8.43 7.78
CA ARG A 105 -17.10 -7.46 7.98
C ARG A 105 -17.22 -7.00 9.43
N ALA A 106 -17.17 -7.93 10.37
CA ALA A 106 -17.24 -7.60 11.81
C ALA A 106 -16.08 -6.69 12.23
N HIS A 107 -14.87 -6.95 11.73
CA HIS A 107 -13.70 -6.11 11.98
C HIS A 107 -13.87 -4.70 11.40
N ILE A 108 -14.38 -4.57 10.18
CA ILE A 108 -14.64 -3.28 9.55
C ILE A 108 -15.69 -2.48 10.31
N GLU A 109 -16.77 -3.11 10.75
CA GLU A 109 -17.79 -2.46 11.59
C GLU A 109 -17.21 -2.01 12.96
N ALA A 110 -16.30 -2.78 13.54
CA ALA A 110 -15.60 -2.37 14.75
C ALA A 110 -14.69 -1.15 14.52
N LEU A 111 -13.98 -1.10 13.39
CA LEU A 111 -13.15 0.05 12.99
C LEU A 111 -13.99 1.31 12.79
N LYS A 112 -15.06 1.23 12.01
CA LYS A 112 -16.00 2.35 11.75
C LYS A 112 -16.63 2.87 13.03
N GLY A 113 -16.92 1.97 13.97
CA GLY A 113 -17.46 2.30 15.29
C GLY A 113 -16.42 2.76 16.33
N GLY A 114 -15.14 2.90 15.95
CA GLY A 114 -14.08 3.31 16.88
C GLY A 114 -13.73 2.29 17.97
N ARG A 115 -14.22 1.04 17.86
CA ARG A 115 -14.04 -0.02 18.89
C ARG A 115 -12.81 -0.90 18.64
N ALA A 116 -12.16 -0.80 17.49
CA ALA A 116 -10.96 -1.55 17.22
C ALA A 116 -9.75 -0.91 17.91
N PRO A 117 -8.77 -1.70 18.41
CA PRO A 117 -7.54 -1.16 19.00
C PRO A 117 -6.79 -0.20 18.07
N LEU A 118 -6.85 -0.43 16.77
CA LEU A 118 -6.27 0.44 15.75
C LEU A 118 -6.82 1.87 15.84
N SER A 119 -8.10 2.04 16.16
CA SER A 119 -8.73 3.38 16.27
C SER A 119 -8.06 4.23 17.36
N ALA A 120 -7.71 3.62 18.49
CA ALA A 120 -7.02 4.32 19.58
C ALA A 120 -5.57 4.67 19.21
N ILE A 121 -4.85 3.78 18.50
CA ILE A 121 -3.47 4.00 18.06
C ILE A 121 -3.43 5.08 16.99
N ALA A 122 -4.36 5.06 16.04
CA ALA A 122 -4.48 6.07 15.00
C ALA A 122 -4.80 7.46 15.60
N ALA A 123 -5.72 7.51 16.58
CA ALA A 123 -6.06 8.73 17.30
C ALA A 123 -4.84 9.30 18.06
N GLN A 124 -4.05 8.45 18.73
CA GLN A 124 -2.80 8.84 19.38
C GLN A 124 -1.78 9.41 18.40
N ALA A 125 -1.72 8.87 17.18
CA ALA A 125 -0.90 9.39 16.10
C ALA A 125 -1.50 10.65 15.44
N GLY A 126 -2.72 11.05 15.82
CA GLY A 126 -3.47 12.14 15.20
C GLY A 126 -3.79 11.86 13.73
N ALA A 127 -4.07 10.59 13.40
CA ALA A 127 -4.41 10.17 12.05
C ALA A 127 -5.92 9.98 11.89
N THR A 128 -6.47 10.46 10.78
CA THR A 128 -7.84 10.16 10.38
C THR A 128 -7.89 8.76 9.76
N VAL A 129 -8.74 7.89 10.29
CA VAL A 129 -8.98 6.55 9.72
C VAL A 129 -10.11 6.64 8.71
N ARG A 130 -9.84 6.27 7.45
CA ARG A 130 -10.85 6.13 6.39
C ARG A 130 -10.92 4.68 5.96
N VAL A 131 -12.12 4.12 5.96
CA VAL A 131 -12.37 2.75 5.54
C VAL A 131 -13.07 2.76 4.18
N PHE A 132 -12.49 2.04 3.22
CA PHE A 132 -13.00 1.86 1.87
C PHE A 132 -13.48 0.42 1.70
N GLU A 133 -14.79 0.22 1.71
CA GLU A 133 -15.40 -1.10 1.56
C GLU A 133 -15.57 -1.45 0.08
N LEU A 134 -14.95 -2.54 -0.35
CA LEU A 134 -14.90 -2.95 -1.75
C LEU A 134 -15.82 -4.16 -1.98
N ALA A 135 -17.13 -3.92 -1.92
CA ALA A 135 -18.16 -4.92 -2.11
C ALA A 135 -17.98 -6.16 -1.22
N LEU A 136 -17.91 -5.96 0.11
CA LEU A 136 -17.66 -7.03 1.10
C LEU A 136 -18.72 -8.14 1.08
N ASP A 137 -19.93 -7.88 0.55
CA ASP A 137 -21.01 -8.81 0.35
C ASP A 137 -20.82 -9.71 -0.88
N ARG A 138 -19.92 -9.35 -1.79
CA ARG A 138 -19.63 -10.07 -3.05
C ARG A 138 -18.14 -10.42 -3.13
N PRO A 139 -17.71 -11.56 -2.55
CA PRO A 139 -16.33 -12.02 -2.67
C PRO A 139 -15.86 -12.10 -4.12
N THR A 140 -14.57 -11.81 -4.36
CA THR A 140 -13.99 -12.09 -5.67
C THR A 140 -14.07 -13.58 -5.96
N PRO A 141 -14.15 -14.01 -7.23
CA PRO A 141 -14.01 -15.42 -7.58
C PRO A 141 -12.75 -16.06 -7.00
N SER A 142 -12.75 -17.37 -6.86
CA SER A 142 -11.54 -18.10 -6.48
C SER A 142 -10.54 -18.03 -7.62
N ILE A 143 -9.36 -17.47 -7.35
CA ILE A 143 -8.28 -17.30 -8.35
C ILE A 143 -7.78 -18.65 -8.93
N ALA A 144 -8.04 -19.76 -8.26
CA ALA A 144 -7.74 -21.10 -8.78
C ALA A 144 -8.81 -21.61 -9.79
N LYS A 145 -9.91 -20.89 -9.99
CA LYS A 145 -11.00 -21.26 -10.90
C LYS A 145 -11.17 -20.25 -12.04
N GLU A 146 -11.04 -18.97 -11.74
CA GLU A 146 -11.16 -17.88 -12.71
C GLU A 146 -10.41 -16.64 -12.21
N ALA A 147 -10.30 -15.58 -13.02
CA ALA A 147 -9.65 -14.34 -12.62
C ALA A 147 -10.40 -13.66 -11.48
N ALA A 148 -9.69 -13.04 -10.54
CA ALA A 148 -10.29 -12.32 -9.42
C ALA A 148 -11.21 -11.18 -9.86
N MET A 149 -10.90 -10.54 -10.99
CA MET A 149 -11.62 -9.41 -11.55
C MET A 149 -11.63 -9.48 -13.07
N THR A 150 -12.66 -8.93 -13.70
CA THR A 150 -12.58 -8.54 -15.11
C THR A 150 -11.65 -7.35 -15.27
N GLU A 151 -11.18 -7.07 -16.48
CA GLU A 151 -10.32 -5.93 -16.76
C GLU A 151 -10.98 -4.60 -16.35
N ARG A 152 -12.25 -4.43 -16.69
CA ARG A 152 -13.04 -3.26 -16.33
C ARG A 152 -13.20 -3.10 -14.82
N GLU A 153 -13.46 -4.19 -14.09
CA GLU A 153 -13.56 -4.16 -12.63
C GLU A 153 -12.22 -3.80 -12.00
N CYS A 154 -11.12 -4.36 -12.49
CA CYS A 154 -9.78 -4.04 -11.99
C CYS A 154 -9.45 -2.56 -12.18
N ALA A 155 -9.62 -2.03 -13.38
CA ALA A 155 -9.37 -0.63 -13.67
C ALA A 155 -10.29 0.32 -12.87
N ALA A 156 -11.58 -0.01 -12.76
CA ALA A 156 -12.52 0.77 -11.95
C ALA A 156 -12.16 0.74 -10.46
N THR A 157 -11.66 -0.40 -9.95
CA THR A 157 -11.23 -0.54 -8.55
C THR A 157 -9.93 0.24 -8.30
N ILE A 158 -9.00 0.25 -9.25
CA ILE A 158 -7.81 1.10 -9.20
C ILE A 158 -8.23 2.56 -9.16
N ALA A 159 -9.15 3.00 -10.03
CA ALA A 159 -9.66 4.36 -10.04
C ALA A 159 -10.36 4.74 -8.72
N TYR A 160 -11.11 3.82 -8.11
CA TYR A 160 -11.71 4.02 -6.79
C TYR A 160 -10.66 4.27 -5.69
N GLY A 161 -9.50 3.66 -5.81
CA GLY A 161 -8.38 3.91 -4.89
C GLY A 161 -7.91 5.38 -4.86
N PHE A 162 -8.21 6.17 -5.91
CA PHE A 162 -7.86 7.60 -5.96
C PHE A 162 -8.60 8.42 -4.89
N GLU A 163 -9.76 7.95 -4.42
CA GLU A 163 -10.52 8.63 -3.36
C GLU A 163 -9.72 8.76 -2.05
N ALA A 164 -8.69 7.92 -1.85
CA ALA A 164 -7.86 7.98 -0.65
C ALA A 164 -7.12 9.32 -0.46
N VAL A 165 -6.97 10.10 -1.53
CA VAL A 165 -6.26 11.40 -1.52
C VAL A 165 -7.18 12.61 -1.74
N GLU A 166 -8.51 12.44 -1.81
CA GLU A 166 -9.47 13.53 -2.05
C GLU A 166 -9.39 14.65 -1.01
N ASP A 167 -9.20 14.27 0.27
CA ASP A 167 -9.06 15.23 1.37
C ASP A 167 -7.67 15.88 1.44
N GLN A 168 -6.81 15.62 0.46
CA GLN A 168 -5.44 16.16 0.38
C GLN A 168 -4.65 15.94 1.68
N PRO A 169 -4.45 14.69 2.13
CA PRO A 169 -3.62 14.42 3.29
C PRO A 169 -2.18 14.81 3.02
N ASP A 170 -1.46 15.23 4.05
CA ASP A 170 -0.02 15.51 3.95
C ASP A 170 0.87 14.26 4.14
N LEU A 171 0.26 13.17 4.56
CA LEU A 171 0.82 11.80 4.62
C LEU A 171 -0.32 10.79 4.48
N LEU A 172 -0.18 9.85 3.54
CA LEU A 172 -1.12 8.75 3.36
C LEU A 172 -0.51 7.45 3.85
N ALA A 173 -1.08 6.83 4.87
CA ALA A 173 -0.79 5.46 5.25
C ALA A 173 -1.84 4.53 4.60
N ILE A 174 -1.40 3.41 4.02
CA ILE A 174 -2.28 2.47 3.33
C ILE A 174 -2.21 1.11 4.01
N ALA A 175 -3.36 0.58 4.39
CA ALA A 175 -3.52 -0.75 4.93
C ALA A 175 -4.63 -1.52 4.20
N VAL A 176 -4.62 -2.84 4.31
CA VAL A 176 -5.67 -3.71 3.77
C VAL A 176 -6.26 -4.60 4.85
N SER A 177 -7.54 -4.93 4.70
CA SER A 177 -8.25 -5.88 5.54
C SER A 177 -9.06 -6.85 4.67
N GLY A 178 -8.83 -8.15 4.86
CA GLY A 178 -9.56 -9.17 4.11
C GLY A 178 -9.08 -10.57 4.45
N ALA A 179 -10.01 -11.48 4.75
CA ALA A 179 -9.70 -12.89 4.87
C ALA A 179 -9.17 -13.40 3.52
N GLY A 180 -8.02 -14.07 3.51
CA GLY A 180 -7.40 -14.56 2.28
C GLY A 180 -6.45 -13.59 1.56
N VAL A 181 -6.46 -12.28 1.87
CA VAL A 181 -5.64 -11.27 1.20
C VAL A 181 -4.15 -11.63 1.15
N GLY A 182 -3.61 -12.20 2.23
CA GLY A 182 -2.20 -12.63 2.25
C GLY A 182 -1.86 -13.77 1.29
N THR A 183 -2.86 -14.59 0.90
CA THR A 183 -2.71 -15.65 -0.09
C THR A 183 -2.81 -15.09 -1.51
N ALA A 184 -3.75 -14.18 -1.75
CA ALA A 184 -3.86 -13.44 -3.03
C ALA A 184 -2.58 -12.62 -3.29
N ALA A 185 -2.08 -11.86 -2.30
CA ALA A 185 -0.82 -11.14 -2.42
C ALA A 185 0.37 -12.08 -2.70
N ALA A 186 0.41 -13.28 -2.10
CA ALA A 186 1.45 -14.27 -2.40
C ALA A 186 1.38 -14.77 -3.84
N ALA A 187 0.18 -14.97 -4.40
CA ALA A 187 0.02 -15.34 -5.80
C ALA A 187 0.53 -14.25 -6.75
N VAL A 188 0.20 -12.98 -6.48
CA VAL A 188 0.73 -11.83 -7.23
C VAL A 188 2.25 -11.75 -7.09
N ALA A 189 2.81 -11.93 -5.89
CA ALA A 189 4.26 -11.95 -5.67
C ALA A 189 4.97 -13.03 -6.49
N CYS A 190 4.41 -14.27 -6.54
CA CYS A 190 4.92 -15.33 -7.41
C CYS A 190 4.95 -14.91 -8.88
N ALA A 191 3.91 -14.25 -9.36
CA ALA A 191 3.84 -13.79 -10.75
C ALA A 191 4.88 -12.70 -11.05
N LEU A 192 5.05 -11.74 -10.14
CA LEU A 192 5.98 -10.62 -10.31
C LEU A 192 7.45 -11.02 -10.19
N TYR A 193 7.76 -11.91 -9.26
CA TYR A 193 9.14 -12.14 -8.83
C TYR A 193 9.62 -13.59 -9.04
N GLY A 194 8.73 -14.49 -9.46
CA GLY A 194 9.04 -15.91 -9.56
C GLY A 194 9.19 -16.57 -8.18
N GLY A 195 9.86 -17.69 -8.14
CA GLY A 195 10.02 -18.49 -6.94
C GLY A 195 8.87 -19.47 -6.71
N SER A 196 8.97 -20.30 -5.66
CA SER A 196 7.95 -21.28 -5.35
C SER A 196 6.79 -20.66 -4.55
N PRO A 197 5.54 -21.12 -4.76
CA PRO A 197 4.41 -20.74 -3.92
C PRO A 197 4.68 -20.95 -2.43
N ASP A 198 5.35 -22.03 -2.03
CA ASP A 198 5.70 -22.33 -0.63
C ASP A 198 6.50 -21.20 0.03
N TYR A 199 7.38 -20.57 -0.73
CA TYR A 199 8.16 -19.44 -0.23
C TYR A 199 7.26 -18.24 0.07
N TRP A 200 6.42 -17.84 -0.89
CA TRP A 200 5.60 -16.64 -0.79
C TRP A 200 4.40 -16.78 0.15
N VAL A 201 3.85 -18.00 0.32
CA VAL A 201 2.75 -18.23 1.28
C VAL A 201 3.24 -18.50 2.69
N ARG A 202 4.57 -18.66 2.91
CA ARG A 202 5.13 -18.96 4.22
C ARG A 202 4.65 -17.97 5.26
N PRO A 203 3.93 -18.42 6.28
CA PRO A 203 3.38 -17.53 7.31
C PRO A 203 4.44 -17.19 8.36
N SER A 204 4.05 -16.38 9.33
CA SER A 204 4.76 -16.31 10.61
C SER A 204 4.71 -17.65 11.36
N ALA A 205 5.61 -17.85 12.32
CA ALA A 205 5.76 -19.11 13.06
C ALA A 205 4.48 -19.63 13.76
N GLN A 206 3.49 -18.76 13.96
CA GLN A 206 2.24 -19.10 14.66
C GLN A 206 1.13 -19.67 13.75
N THR A 207 1.36 -19.78 12.45
CA THR A 207 0.35 -20.32 11.53
C THR A 207 0.50 -21.83 11.36
N PRO A 208 -0.59 -22.64 11.45
CA PRO A 208 -0.51 -24.08 11.27
C PRO A 208 0.11 -24.48 9.92
N ALA A 209 0.99 -25.47 9.92
CA ALA A 209 1.65 -25.97 8.71
C ALA A 209 0.65 -26.48 7.64
N SER A 210 -0.47 -27.09 8.07
CA SER A 210 -1.54 -27.56 7.17
C SER A 210 -2.17 -26.43 6.36
N LEU A 211 -2.21 -25.21 6.90
CA LEU A 211 -2.71 -24.05 6.19
C LEU A 211 -1.75 -23.58 5.10
N SER A 212 -0.44 -23.72 5.34
CA SER A 212 0.59 -23.38 4.35
C SER A 212 0.52 -24.27 3.12
N GLY A 213 0.32 -25.58 3.30
CA GLY A 213 0.13 -26.52 2.19
C GLY A 213 -1.07 -26.15 1.31
N LYS A 214 -2.24 -25.93 1.92
CA LYS A 214 -3.44 -25.51 1.18
C LYS A 214 -3.25 -24.21 0.40
N ARG A 215 -2.55 -23.24 0.99
CA ARG A 215 -2.22 -21.96 0.32
C ARG A 215 -1.31 -22.20 -0.88
N SER A 216 -0.27 -23.03 -0.72
CA SER A 216 0.68 -23.33 -1.78
C SER A 216 0.01 -24.06 -2.95
N GLU A 217 -0.84 -25.05 -2.68
CA GLU A 217 -1.61 -25.76 -3.68
C GLU A 217 -2.54 -24.81 -4.45
N LEU A 218 -3.28 -23.94 -3.74
CA LEU A 218 -4.17 -22.97 -4.36
C LEU A 218 -3.41 -21.98 -5.24
N VAL A 219 -2.29 -21.42 -4.76
CA VAL A 219 -1.46 -20.51 -5.54
C VAL A 219 -0.86 -21.20 -6.75
N SER A 220 -0.38 -22.43 -6.62
CA SER A 220 0.14 -23.23 -7.74
C SER A 220 -0.93 -23.45 -8.83
N ALA A 221 -2.15 -23.78 -8.43
CA ALA A 221 -3.27 -23.94 -9.36
C ALA A 221 -3.62 -22.63 -10.07
N ALA A 222 -3.65 -21.51 -9.34
CA ALA A 222 -3.92 -20.18 -9.88
C ALA A 222 -2.84 -19.74 -10.90
N LEU A 223 -1.56 -19.91 -10.57
CA LEU A 223 -0.46 -19.58 -11.48
C LEU A 223 -0.52 -20.42 -12.77
N LYS A 224 -0.86 -21.72 -12.67
CA LYS A 224 -1.02 -22.58 -13.83
C LYS A 224 -2.19 -22.14 -14.71
N LEU A 225 -3.34 -21.81 -14.10
CA LEU A 225 -4.55 -21.39 -14.81
C LEU A 225 -4.31 -20.08 -15.59
N HIS A 226 -3.67 -19.10 -14.97
CA HIS A 226 -3.50 -17.77 -15.53
C HIS A 226 -2.18 -17.54 -16.27
N ARG A 227 -1.37 -18.56 -16.49
CA ARG A 227 0.01 -18.47 -17.01
C ARG A 227 0.18 -17.56 -18.22
N GLY A 228 -0.82 -17.49 -19.10
CA GLY A 228 -0.78 -16.66 -20.31
C GLY A 228 -0.88 -15.14 -20.07
N HIS A 229 -1.26 -14.72 -18.86
CA HIS A 229 -1.49 -13.32 -18.50
C HIS A 229 -0.44 -12.75 -17.54
N LEU A 230 0.33 -13.61 -16.88
CA LEU A 230 1.13 -13.22 -15.70
C LEU A 230 2.43 -12.48 -16.02
N SER A 231 2.80 -12.33 -17.29
CA SER A 231 3.95 -11.51 -17.70
C SER A 231 3.71 -10.00 -17.57
N ASP A 232 2.44 -9.59 -17.52
CA ASP A 232 2.02 -8.21 -17.30
C ASP A 232 1.64 -8.02 -15.82
N PRO A 233 2.26 -7.06 -15.09
CA PRO A 233 1.98 -6.82 -13.68
C PRO A 233 0.51 -6.45 -13.38
N LEU A 234 -0.15 -5.67 -14.24
CA LEU A 234 -1.56 -5.32 -14.06
C LEU A 234 -2.48 -6.52 -14.33
N GLU A 235 -2.16 -7.36 -15.30
CA GLU A 235 -2.86 -8.60 -15.54
C GLU A 235 -2.65 -9.62 -14.40
N ALA A 236 -1.44 -9.69 -13.84
CA ALA A 236 -1.17 -10.49 -12.65
C ALA A 236 -2.03 -10.03 -11.46
N LEU A 237 -2.15 -8.71 -11.24
CA LEU A 237 -3.05 -8.13 -10.23
C LEU A 237 -4.51 -8.49 -10.51
N ARG A 238 -4.96 -8.33 -11.75
CA ARG A 238 -6.33 -8.63 -12.18
C ARG A 238 -6.71 -10.10 -11.96
N CYS A 239 -5.83 -11.00 -12.34
CA CYS A 239 -6.08 -12.43 -12.27
C CYS A 239 -5.97 -13.01 -10.86
N LEU A 240 -4.96 -12.57 -10.09
CA LEU A 240 -4.52 -13.22 -8.86
C LEU A 240 -4.77 -12.39 -7.59
N GLY A 241 -5.04 -11.10 -7.74
CA GLY A 241 -5.16 -10.17 -6.63
C GLY A 241 -6.51 -10.18 -5.92
N GLY A 242 -6.94 -8.99 -5.55
CA GLY A 242 -8.23 -8.70 -4.93
C GLY A 242 -8.53 -7.22 -5.10
N ARG A 243 -9.78 -6.84 -4.83
CA ARG A 243 -10.19 -5.43 -4.98
C ARG A 243 -9.39 -4.51 -4.08
N GLU A 244 -9.08 -4.92 -2.85
CA GLU A 244 -8.28 -4.12 -1.91
C GLU A 244 -6.84 -3.92 -2.38
N LEU A 245 -6.24 -4.90 -3.05
CA LEU A 245 -4.90 -4.75 -3.64
C LEU A 245 -4.94 -3.81 -4.85
N ALA A 246 -5.98 -3.89 -5.68
CA ALA A 246 -6.17 -3.01 -6.82
C ALA A 246 -6.43 -1.55 -6.38
N ALA A 247 -7.27 -1.34 -5.36
CA ALA A 247 -7.48 0.00 -4.78
C ALA A 247 -6.20 0.58 -4.16
N CYS A 248 -5.35 -0.26 -3.51
CA CYS A 248 -4.03 0.18 -3.04
C CYS A 248 -3.14 0.66 -4.18
N VAL A 249 -3.12 -0.03 -5.32
CA VAL A 249 -2.39 0.42 -6.52
C VAL A 249 -2.88 1.80 -6.94
N GLY A 250 -4.19 2.01 -6.96
CA GLY A 250 -4.79 3.32 -7.26
C GLY A 250 -4.36 4.41 -6.28
N ALA A 251 -4.46 4.15 -4.98
CA ALA A 251 -4.04 5.10 -3.95
C ALA A 251 -2.55 5.49 -4.06
N ILE A 252 -1.68 4.53 -4.37
CA ILE A 252 -0.25 4.76 -4.61
C ILE A 252 -0.05 5.68 -5.82
N ILE A 253 -0.73 5.41 -6.93
CA ILE A 253 -0.64 6.24 -8.15
C ILE A 253 -1.13 7.66 -7.87
N ALA A 254 -2.31 7.82 -7.28
CA ALA A 254 -2.91 9.11 -7.01
C ALA A 254 -2.06 9.96 -6.05
N ALA A 255 -1.56 9.35 -4.96
CA ALA A 255 -0.68 10.02 -4.01
C ALA A 255 0.60 10.53 -4.67
N ARG A 256 1.21 9.72 -5.55
CA ARG A 256 2.39 10.12 -6.31
C ARG A 256 2.15 11.38 -7.14
N HIS A 257 1.05 11.43 -7.89
CA HIS A 257 0.72 12.58 -8.74
C HIS A 257 0.41 13.85 -7.95
N GLN A 258 -0.11 13.71 -6.72
CA GLN A 258 -0.37 14.84 -5.83
C GLN A 258 0.83 15.22 -4.95
N GLY A 259 1.95 14.48 -5.03
CA GLY A 259 3.13 14.74 -4.19
C GLY A 259 2.91 14.36 -2.74
N ILE A 260 2.04 13.39 -2.47
CA ILE A 260 1.74 12.91 -1.12
C ILE A 260 2.63 11.71 -0.80
N PRO A 261 3.44 11.77 0.29
CA PRO A 261 4.21 10.63 0.77
C PRO A 261 3.29 9.49 1.21
N VAL A 262 3.66 8.24 0.89
CA VAL A 262 2.88 7.04 1.21
C VAL A 262 3.62 6.13 2.18
N VAL A 263 2.92 5.64 3.20
CA VAL A 263 3.41 4.63 4.15
C VAL A 263 2.69 3.31 3.93
N LEU A 264 3.42 2.27 3.57
CA LEU A 264 2.90 0.93 3.26
C LEU A 264 2.83 0.06 4.51
N ASP A 265 1.68 -0.59 4.75
CA ASP A 265 1.42 -1.42 5.93
C ASP A 265 1.52 -2.92 5.63
N GLY A 266 2.69 -3.49 5.83
CA GLY A 266 2.92 -4.92 5.75
C GLY A 266 2.96 -5.51 4.33
N PHE A 267 2.91 -6.83 4.23
CA PHE A 267 3.19 -7.58 3.01
C PHE A 267 2.26 -7.26 1.84
N ALA A 268 0.96 -7.21 2.07
CA ALA A 268 -0.01 -7.10 0.98
C ALA A 268 0.07 -5.72 0.29
N THR A 269 0.22 -4.63 1.04
CA THR A 269 0.42 -3.29 0.47
C THR A 269 1.78 -3.15 -0.21
N THR A 270 2.81 -3.82 0.32
CA THR A 270 4.13 -3.91 -0.33
C THR A 270 4.02 -4.60 -1.69
N ILE A 271 3.21 -5.67 -1.82
CA ILE A 271 2.98 -6.32 -3.11
C ILE A 271 2.16 -5.44 -4.06
N SER A 272 1.19 -4.67 -3.57
CA SER A 272 0.50 -3.68 -4.40
C SER A 272 1.47 -2.61 -4.94
N ALA A 273 2.40 -2.12 -4.12
CA ALA A 273 3.50 -1.27 -4.58
C ALA A 273 4.43 -2.01 -5.57
N GLY A 274 4.62 -3.31 -5.38
CA GLY A 274 5.37 -4.19 -6.28
C GLY A 274 4.80 -4.25 -7.69
N VAL A 275 3.48 -4.22 -7.85
CA VAL A 275 2.83 -4.13 -9.17
C VAL A 275 3.21 -2.83 -9.88
N VAL A 276 3.18 -1.71 -9.18
CA VAL A 276 3.57 -0.40 -9.71
C VAL A 276 5.07 -0.35 -10.03
N HIS A 277 5.90 -0.86 -9.12
CA HIS A 277 7.35 -0.93 -9.27
C HIS A 277 7.79 -1.76 -10.48
N ALA A 278 7.12 -2.89 -10.73
CA ALA A 278 7.43 -3.75 -11.86
C ALA A 278 7.19 -3.07 -13.23
N ILE A 279 6.33 -2.03 -13.27
CA ILE A 279 6.11 -1.21 -14.47
C ILE A 279 7.12 -0.07 -14.52
N SER A 280 7.36 0.60 -13.40
CA SER A 280 8.31 1.69 -13.26
C SER A 280 8.86 1.75 -11.83
N PRO A 281 10.15 1.38 -11.62
CA PRO A 281 10.76 1.43 -10.29
C PRO A 281 10.66 2.81 -9.62
N GLN A 282 10.74 3.89 -10.39
CA GLN A 282 10.64 5.25 -9.87
C GLN A 282 9.22 5.61 -9.42
N ALA A 283 8.22 4.88 -9.86
CA ALA A 283 6.82 5.18 -9.54
C ALA A 283 6.44 4.88 -8.06
N VAL A 284 7.32 4.26 -7.30
CA VAL A 284 7.13 3.99 -5.86
C VAL A 284 8.11 4.74 -4.95
N SER A 285 8.89 5.69 -5.49
CA SER A 285 9.90 6.44 -4.70
C SER A 285 9.30 7.36 -3.62
N HIS A 286 7.99 7.62 -3.67
CA HIS A 286 7.20 8.29 -2.63
C HIS A 286 6.69 7.32 -1.55
N CYS A 287 6.99 6.03 -1.67
CA CYS A 287 6.57 5.01 -0.72
C CYS A 287 7.68 4.73 0.32
N LEU A 288 7.25 4.51 1.56
CA LEU A 288 8.09 4.08 2.68
C LEU A 288 7.42 2.88 3.35
N ALA A 289 8.19 1.86 3.70
CA ALA A 289 7.67 0.72 4.47
C ALA A 289 7.56 1.09 5.95
N SER A 290 6.34 1.01 6.52
CA SER A 290 6.12 1.31 7.93
C SER A 290 6.91 0.37 8.84
N HIS A 291 6.85 -0.92 8.57
CA HIS A 291 7.45 -1.95 9.43
C HIS A 291 7.76 -3.22 8.64
N ILE A 292 8.57 -4.07 9.24
CA ILE A 292 8.71 -5.45 8.80
C ILE A 292 7.82 -6.36 9.64
N THR A 293 7.13 -7.29 8.98
CA THR A 293 6.36 -8.34 9.65
C THR A 293 7.21 -9.58 9.87
N GLN A 294 6.79 -10.48 10.77
CA GLN A 294 7.43 -11.78 11.01
C GLN A 294 7.30 -12.78 9.83
N ARG A 295 6.79 -12.33 8.70
CA ARG A 295 6.61 -13.11 7.48
C ARG A 295 7.86 -13.00 6.59
N PRO A 296 8.62 -14.09 6.32
CA PRO A 296 9.85 -14.02 5.52
C PRO A 296 9.63 -13.44 4.11
N ALA A 297 8.49 -13.73 3.50
CA ALA A 297 8.12 -13.20 2.19
C ALA A 297 7.99 -11.66 2.17
N HIS A 298 7.73 -11.02 3.32
CA HIS A 298 7.66 -9.56 3.40
C HIS A 298 9.05 -8.92 3.27
N GLU A 299 10.05 -9.47 3.95
CA GLU A 299 11.44 -9.02 3.83
C GLU A 299 11.91 -9.08 2.37
N ALA A 300 11.70 -10.24 1.73
CA ALA A 300 12.07 -10.41 0.32
C ALA A 300 11.32 -9.46 -0.63
N ALA A 301 10.05 -9.11 -0.33
CA ALA A 301 9.31 -8.12 -1.11
C ALA A 301 9.90 -6.71 -0.94
N LEU A 302 10.25 -6.33 0.29
CA LEU A 302 10.88 -5.03 0.60
C LEU A 302 12.25 -4.88 -0.08
N GLU A 303 13.07 -5.93 -0.05
CA GLU A 303 14.38 -5.96 -0.75
C GLU A 303 14.23 -5.69 -2.24
N ARG A 304 13.22 -6.31 -2.90
CA ARG A 304 12.98 -6.11 -4.33
C ARG A 304 12.55 -4.69 -4.70
N LEU A 305 11.91 -4.00 -3.77
CA LEU A 305 11.52 -2.60 -3.93
C LEU A 305 12.60 -1.63 -3.42
N SER A 306 13.69 -2.13 -2.86
CA SER A 306 14.73 -1.33 -2.18
C SER A 306 14.14 -0.46 -1.06
N LEU A 307 13.13 -0.96 -0.35
CA LEU A 307 12.48 -0.29 0.77
C LEU A 307 12.98 -0.84 2.09
N ALA A 308 13.68 -0.02 2.86
CA ALA A 308 14.03 -0.37 4.23
C ALA A 308 12.85 -0.05 5.18
N PRO A 309 12.43 -0.99 6.04
CA PRO A 309 11.33 -0.75 6.98
C PRO A 309 11.74 0.27 8.05
N LEU A 310 10.79 1.14 8.44
CA LEU A 310 11.03 2.13 9.49
C LEU A 310 11.05 1.48 10.88
N LEU A 311 10.19 0.47 11.12
CA LEU A 311 10.00 -0.17 12.41
C LEU A 311 10.25 -1.68 12.36
N GLN A 312 10.79 -2.22 13.46
CA GLN A 312 11.00 -3.65 13.71
C GLN A 312 10.40 -4.02 15.08
N LEU A 313 9.06 -4.02 15.19
CA LEU A 313 8.33 -4.26 16.43
C LEU A 313 7.67 -5.66 16.47
N GLN A 314 8.15 -6.60 15.65
CA GLN A 314 7.67 -7.99 15.57
C GLN A 314 6.17 -8.12 15.25
N PHE A 315 5.60 -7.18 14.50
CA PHE A 315 4.23 -7.30 14.03
C PHE A 315 4.06 -8.60 13.20
N GLN A 316 2.96 -9.31 13.45
CA GLN A 316 2.69 -10.58 12.76
C GLN A 316 2.10 -10.36 11.37
N THR A 317 1.29 -9.30 11.23
CA THR A 317 0.57 -8.98 9.99
C THR A 317 0.53 -7.47 9.78
N GLY A 318 0.08 -7.04 8.60
CA GLY A 318 -0.41 -5.69 8.36
C GLY A 318 -1.77 -5.45 9.03
N GLY A 319 -2.53 -4.51 8.53
CA GLY A 319 -3.86 -4.17 9.04
C GLY A 319 -3.91 -2.80 9.72
N GLY A 320 -2.87 -1.99 9.52
CA GLY A 320 -2.82 -0.58 9.91
C GLY A 320 -2.05 -0.28 11.19
N LEU A 321 -1.80 -1.27 12.06
CA LEU A 321 -1.12 -1.03 13.34
C LEU A 321 0.30 -0.48 13.15
N GLY A 322 1.08 -1.09 12.24
CA GLY A 322 2.43 -0.65 11.97
C GLY A 322 2.48 0.74 11.34
N SER A 323 1.57 1.03 10.43
CA SER A 323 1.48 2.34 9.79
C SER A 323 1.02 3.44 10.75
N ALA A 324 0.04 3.18 11.60
CA ALA A 324 -0.39 4.12 12.63
C ALA A 324 0.76 4.45 13.60
N THR A 325 1.55 3.44 14.00
CA THR A 325 2.76 3.65 14.82
C THR A 325 3.83 4.45 14.07
N ALA A 326 4.05 4.13 12.79
CA ALA A 326 5.03 4.83 11.95
C ALA A 326 4.71 6.32 11.76
N ILE A 327 3.43 6.71 11.69
CA ILE A 327 3.00 8.12 11.64
C ILE A 327 3.56 8.90 12.84
N GLY A 328 3.50 8.33 14.05
CA GLY A 328 4.06 8.95 15.25
C GLY A 328 5.56 9.18 15.16
N VAL A 329 6.30 8.18 14.64
CA VAL A 329 7.76 8.31 14.40
C VAL A 329 8.08 9.33 13.33
N LEU A 330 7.30 9.38 12.25
CA LEU A 330 7.48 10.37 11.19
C LEU A 330 7.17 11.81 11.66
N LYS A 331 6.20 11.99 12.57
CA LYS A 331 5.99 13.28 13.25
C LYS A 331 7.20 13.68 14.09
N THR A 332 7.84 12.72 14.77
CA THR A 332 9.08 12.95 15.51
C THR A 332 10.20 13.40 14.57
N ALA A 333 10.29 12.85 13.36
CA ALA A 333 11.27 13.27 12.35
C ALA A 333 11.08 14.74 11.92
N CYS A 334 9.86 15.27 11.97
CA CYS A 334 9.56 16.68 11.65
C CYS A 334 9.82 17.64 12.84
N ALA A 335 9.82 17.14 14.06
CA ALA A 335 9.86 17.97 15.28
C ALA A 335 11.05 18.96 15.34
N PRO A 336 12.31 18.58 14.97
CA PRO A 336 13.44 19.48 15.04
C PRO A 336 13.30 20.77 14.20
N PHE A 337 12.48 20.73 13.15
CA PHE A 337 12.31 21.84 12.20
C PHE A 337 11.14 22.78 12.58
N ILE A 338 10.30 22.38 13.54
CA ILE A 338 9.07 23.07 13.93
C ILE A 338 9.23 23.68 15.33
N ALA A 339 10.12 23.16 16.16
CA ALA A 339 10.37 23.64 17.51
C ALA A 339 10.84 25.13 17.45
N LYS A 340 10.15 26.01 18.18
CA LYS A 340 10.68 27.34 18.47
C LYS A 340 11.93 27.16 19.31
N PRO A 341 13.01 27.98 19.11
CA PRO A 341 14.12 28.01 20.04
C PRO A 341 13.57 28.19 21.45
N VAL A 342 14.01 27.36 22.39
CA VAL A 342 13.74 27.61 23.81
C VAL A 342 14.52 28.88 24.12
N GLU A 343 13.81 29.99 24.36
CA GLU A 343 14.43 31.20 24.87
C GLU A 343 14.99 30.84 26.25
N GLY A 344 16.33 30.77 26.33
CA GLY A 344 17.06 30.53 27.56
C GLY A 344 17.20 31.79 28.40
#